data_19a1752516207d6bfa6b1e9821e97f95
#
_entry.id   19a1752516207d6bfa6b1e9821e97f95
#
_cell.length_a   1.000
_cell.length_b   1.000
_cell.length_c   1.000
_cell.angle_alpha   90.00
_cell.angle_beta   90.00
_cell.angle_gamma   90.00
#
_symmetry.space_group_name_H-M   'P 1'
#
loop_
_entity.id
_entity.type
_entity.pdbx_description
1 polymer ?
#
loop_
_entity_poly.entity_id
_entity_poly.type
_entity_poly.pdbx_seq_one_letter_code
_entity_poly.pdbx_strand_id
1 'polypeptide(L)'
;KEKLFPSHFSAEKSGKKKLIWIHAASLGETLSMFSLIDELNKKQKNLEFLITTVTLSSGNLVKKKIYEYSNIKHRYFPLDINFLVKEFLAKWSPNLILFVDSEIWPNFLTQIKINKIPLILVNGRITKKTFTKWMLVPSFAKKIFKTFDLCLASSKDSETYLKKLNVNNLKFLGNLKFADKIEIKNIKSNNESFLKKRLFWCAASTHPNEEIFCLKTHINLKKKFNDIVTIIIPRHINRAS
;
A
#
# COMPACT_ATOMS: atom_id res chain seq x y z
N LYS A 1 -22.30 4.36 2.93
CA LYS A 1 -22.66 5.73 3.38
C LYS A 1 -21.43 6.65 3.45
N GLU A 2 -20.36 6.31 4.18
CA GLU A 2 -19.18 7.16 4.38
C GLU A 2 -18.52 7.65 3.08
N LYS A 3 -18.45 6.81 2.03
CA LYS A 3 -17.88 7.20 0.72
C LYS A 3 -18.70 8.24 -0.04
N LEU A 4 -19.98 8.33 0.25
CA LEU A 4 -20.94 9.26 -0.39
C LEU A 4 -21.21 10.51 0.47
N PHE A 5 -20.96 10.42 1.76
CA PHE A 5 -21.21 11.51 2.71
C PHE A 5 -20.00 11.70 3.63
N PRO A 6 -18.85 12.11 3.08
CA PRO A 6 -17.61 12.18 3.83
C PRO A 6 -17.65 13.23 4.97
N SER A 7 -18.45 14.28 4.83
CA SER A 7 -18.61 15.33 5.85
C SER A 7 -19.29 14.86 7.13
N HIS A 8 -20.23 13.90 7.03
CA HIS A 8 -20.98 13.38 8.18
C HIS A 8 -20.11 12.51 9.12
N PHE A 9 -18.96 12.07 8.65
CA PHE A 9 -18.07 11.14 9.39
C PHE A 9 -16.72 11.79 9.75
N SER A 10 -16.65 13.11 9.73
CA SER A 10 -15.42 13.81 10.12
C SER A 10 -15.25 13.79 11.64
N ALA A 11 -14.09 13.42 12.11
CA ALA A 11 -13.68 13.70 13.48
C ALA A 11 -13.19 15.15 13.57
N GLU A 12 -13.31 15.75 14.74
CA GLU A 12 -12.76 17.06 14.99
C GLU A 12 -11.25 17.05 14.78
N LYS A 13 -10.75 18.04 14.03
CA LYS A 13 -9.33 18.30 13.89
C LYS A 13 -8.85 18.91 15.19
N SER A 14 -7.84 18.33 15.84
CA SER A 14 -7.20 19.02 16.96
C SER A 14 -6.39 20.19 16.36
N GLY A 15 -6.87 21.41 16.52
CA GLY A 15 -6.39 22.59 15.81
C GLY A 15 -4.91 22.96 15.95
N LYS A 16 -4.14 22.21 16.76
CA LYS A 16 -2.72 22.47 17.06
C LYS A 16 -1.75 21.53 16.35
N LYS A 17 -2.20 20.43 15.72
CA LYS A 17 -1.33 19.41 15.12
C LYS A 17 -1.35 19.47 13.58
N LYS A 18 -0.23 19.12 12.95
CA LYS A 18 -0.15 18.97 11.50
C LYS A 18 -0.76 17.66 11.08
N LEU A 19 -1.74 17.70 10.18
CA LEU A 19 -2.41 16.52 9.65
C LEU A 19 -1.70 16.00 8.40
N ILE A 20 -1.25 14.76 8.45
CA ILE A 20 -0.77 14.01 7.29
C ILE A 20 -1.87 13.05 6.87
N TRP A 21 -2.37 13.21 5.64
CA TRP A 21 -3.33 12.28 5.07
C TRP A 21 -2.61 11.22 4.24
N ILE A 22 -2.84 9.94 4.57
CA ILE A 22 -2.29 8.78 3.88
C ILE A 22 -3.43 8.00 3.23
N HIS A 23 -3.36 7.81 1.91
CA HIS A 23 -4.30 6.96 1.19
C HIS A 23 -3.62 5.67 0.74
N ALA A 24 -4.11 4.52 1.23
CA ALA A 24 -3.64 3.19 0.90
C ALA A 24 -4.83 2.27 0.63
N ALA A 25 -4.98 1.76 -0.58
CA ALA A 25 -6.18 1.02 -1.00
C ALA A 25 -6.22 -0.41 -0.44
N SER A 26 -5.10 -1.11 -0.46
CA SER A 26 -4.98 -2.53 -0.10
C SER A 26 -4.44 -2.75 1.31
N LEU A 27 -4.66 -3.98 1.82
CA LEU A 27 -4.15 -4.41 3.12
C LEU A 27 -2.62 -4.29 3.23
N GLY A 28 -1.88 -4.75 2.20
CA GLY A 28 -0.42 -4.72 2.19
C GLY A 28 0.17 -3.32 2.11
N GLU A 29 -0.47 -2.41 1.36
CA GLU A 29 -0.10 -1.00 1.32
C GLU A 29 -0.32 -0.33 2.68
N THR A 30 -1.47 -0.62 3.29
CA THR A 30 -1.83 -0.08 4.61
C THR A 30 -0.83 -0.53 5.68
N LEU A 31 -0.43 -1.80 5.69
CA LEU A 31 0.56 -2.31 6.65
C LEU A 31 1.90 -1.59 6.53
N SER A 32 2.41 -1.42 5.31
CA SER A 32 3.70 -0.75 5.09
C SER A 32 3.71 0.72 5.54
N MET A 33 2.54 1.34 5.66
CA MET A 33 2.44 2.72 6.15
C MET A 33 2.63 2.87 7.66
N PHE A 34 2.34 1.83 8.45
CA PHE A 34 2.55 1.94 9.90
C PHE A 34 4.01 2.10 10.26
N SER A 35 4.93 1.39 9.58
CA SER A 35 6.37 1.58 9.78
C SER A 35 6.82 3.01 9.46
N LEU A 36 6.25 3.63 8.41
CA LEU A 36 6.51 5.02 8.10
C LEU A 36 5.95 5.96 9.18
N ILE A 37 4.74 5.71 9.67
CA ILE A 37 4.11 6.49 10.74
C ILE A 37 4.95 6.43 12.02
N ASP A 38 5.46 5.25 12.38
CA ASP A 38 6.31 5.06 13.55
C ASP A 38 7.58 5.90 13.47
N GLU A 39 8.25 5.89 12.31
CA GLU A 39 9.45 6.70 12.09
C GLU A 39 9.15 8.21 12.08
N LEU A 40 8.00 8.62 11.54
CA LEU A 40 7.58 10.01 11.59
C LEU A 40 7.25 10.46 13.02
N ASN A 41 6.57 9.62 13.81
CA ASN A 41 6.26 9.89 15.21
C ASN A 41 7.50 10.02 16.11
N LYS A 42 8.56 9.23 15.80
CA LYS A 42 9.84 9.35 16.50
C LYS A 42 10.52 10.70 16.23
N LYS A 43 10.43 11.18 14.99
CA LYS A 43 11.07 12.43 14.56
C LYS A 43 10.29 13.68 14.93
N GLN A 44 8.96 13.59 14.96
CA GLN A 44 8.09 14.76 15.17
C GLN A 44 6.85 14.38 15.98
N LYS A 45 6.73 14.91 17.20
CA LYS A 45 5.64 14.57 18.13
C LYS A 45 4.30 15.25 17.83
N ASN A 46 4.29 16.31 17.01
CA ASN A 46 3.10 17.13 16.77
C ASN A 46 2.39 16.78 15.45
N LEU A 47 2.25 15.48 15.18
CA LEU A 47 1.58 14.97 13.98
C LEU A 47 0.27 14.25 14.32
N GLU A 48 -0.71 14.44 13.45
CA GLU A 48 -1.90 13.60 13.33
C GLU A 48 -1.92 12.93 11.96
N PHE A 49 -2.46 11.72 11.90
CA PHE A 49 -2.57 10.97 10.66
C PHE A 49 -4.04 10.65 10.38
N LEU A 50 -4.45 10.91 9.14
CA LEU A 50 -5.67 10.38 8.58
C LEU A 50 -5.30 9.25 7.62
N ILE A 51 -5.72 8.03 7.90
CA ILE A 51 -5.56 6.91 6.97
C ILE A 51 -6.89 6.70 6.26
N THR A 52 -6.87 6.69 4.93
CA THR A 52 -8.04 6.30 4.14
C THR A 52 -7.78 4.99 3.40
N THR A 53 -8.79 4.10 3.41
CA THR A 53 -8.74 2.80 2.73
C THR A 53 -9.95 2.61 1.81
N VAL A 54 -9.85 1.67 0.88
CA VAL A 54 -10.93 1.37 -0.07
C VAL A 54 -11.76 0.16 0.35
N THR A 55 -11.10 -0.89 0.88
CA THR A 55 -11.73 -2.17 1.21
C THR A 55 -12.09 -2.30 2.69
N LEU A 56 -13.10 -3.13 2.99
CA LEU A 56 -13.48 -3.43 4.38
C LEU A 56 -12.35 -4.11 5.15
N SER A 57 -11.61 -5.02 4.50
CA SER A 57 -10.48 -5.72 5.12
C SER A 57 -9.38 -4.76 5.55
N SER A 58 -9.00 -3.82 4.68
CA SER A 58 -8.03 -2.77 5.02
C SER A 58 -8.54 -1.86 6.13
N GLY A 59 -9.82 -1.45 6.06
CA GLY A 59 -10.45 -0.64 7.11
C GLY A 59 -10.48 -1.33 8.47
N ASN A 60 -10.81 -2.62 8.52
CA ASN A 60 -10.82 -3.40 9.76
C ASN A 60 -9.41 -3.57 10.36
N LEU A 61 -8.39 -3.73 9.50
CA LEU A 61 -7.01 -3.74 9.95
C LEU A 61 -6.62 -2.42 10.63
N VAL A 62 -6.89 -1.30 9.96
CA VAL A 62 -6.57 0.04 10.52
C VAL A 62 -7.31 0.25 11.83
N LYS A 63 -8.58 -0.10 11.91
CA LYS A 63 -9.37 -0.01 13.16
C LYS A 63 -8.73 -0.78 14.31
N LYS A 64 -8.21 -1.99 14.06
CA LYS A 64 -7.50 -2.77 15.08
C LYS A 64 -6.19 -2.07 15.51
N LYS A 65 -5.44 -1.58 14.55
CA LYS A 65 -4.15 -0.91 14.79
C LYS A 65 -4.29 0.48 15.45
N ILE A 66 -5.38 1.20 15.23
CA ILE A 66 -5.63 2.53 15.83
C ILE A 66 -5.61 2.47 17.37
N TYR A 67 -5.98 1.36 17.99
CA TYR A 67 -5.90 1.22 19.45
C TYR A 67 -4.47 1.37 20.00
N GLU A 68 -3.46 1.12 19.15
CA GLU A 68 -2.04 1.28 19.50
C GLU A 68 -1.56 2.75 19.33
N TYR A 69 -2.37 3.62 18.71
CA TYR A 69 -1.99 4.99 18.32
C TYR A 69 -3.05 6.02 18.71
N SER A 70 -2.68 6.99 19.51
CA SER A 70 -3.60 8.08 19.93
C SER A 70 -3.81 9.16 18.86
N ASN A 71 -2.99 9.17 17.81
CA ASN A 71 -2.94 10.23 16.81
C ASN A 71 -3.30 9.78 15.39
N ILE A 72 -3.93 8.60 15.23
CA ILE A 72 -4.38 8.08 13.93
C ILE A 72 -5.90 8.08 13.88
N LYS A 73 -6.45 8.57 12.78
CA LYS A 73 -7.86 8.51 12.42
C LYS A 73 -8.03 7.72 11.15
N HIS A 74 -9.13 6.98 11.01
CA HIS A 74 -9.45 6.20 9.83
C HIS A 74 -10.74 6.65 9.18
N ARG A 75 -10.76 6.69 7.84
CA ARG A 75 -11.96 6.86 7.02
C ARG A 75 -11.88 5.99 5.76
N TYR A 76 -13.03 5.71 5.18
CA TYR A 76 -13.05 5.15 3.83
C TYR A 76 -12.85 6.27 2.81
N PHE A 77 -12.06 5.96 1.78
CA PHE A 77 -11.77 6.91 0.70
C PHE A 77 -13.08 7.28 -0.02
N PRO A 78 -13.40 8.58 -0.16
CA PRO A 78 -14.59 9.03 -0.87
C PRO A 78 -14.57 8.64 -2.35
N LEU A 79 -15.71 8.67 -3.02
CA LEU A 79 -15.74 8.55 -4.46
C LEU A 79 -15.05 9.76 -5.11
N ASP A 80 -14.33 9.51 -6.21
CA ASP A 80 -13.59 10.55 -6.94
C ASP A 80 -14.55 11.45 -7.76
N ILE A 81 -15.51 12.07 -7.08
CA ILE A 81 -16.48 13.00 -7.63
C ILE A 81 -16.15 14.40 -7.11
N ASN A 82 -16.08 15.38 -7.99
CA ASN A 82 -15.50 16.70 -7.71
C ASN A 82 -16.07 17.38 -6.45
N PHE A 83 -17.39 17.36 -6.24
CA PHE A 83 -17.98 17.99 -5.07
C PHE A 83 -17.64 17.26 -3.76
N LEU A 84 -17.63 15.91 -3.76
CA LEU A 84 -17.25 15.09 -2.59
C LEU A 84 -15.79 15.30 -2.22
N VAL A 85 -14.94 15.41 -3.24
CA VAL A 85 -13.51 15.70 -3.06
C VAL A 85 -13.30 17.07 -2.41
N LYS A 86 -14.00 18.10 -2.90
CA LYS A 86 -13.93 19.46 -2.31
C LYS A 86 -14.38 19.45 -0.86
N GLU A 87 -15.51 18.80 -0.57
CA GLU A 87 -16.05 18.70 0.78
C GLU A 87 -15.08 17.97 1.72
N PHE A 88 -14.51 16.86 1.27
CA PHE A 88 -13.53 16.08 2.03
C PHE A 88 -12.27 16.92 2.33
N LEU A 89 -11.69 17.56 1.31
CA LEU A 89 -10.49 18.39 1.49
C LEU A 89 -10.73 19.60 2.37
N ALA A 90 -11.87 20.28 2.23
CA ALA A 90 -12.22 21.40 3.08
C ALA A 90 -12.36 20.98 4.56
N LYS A 91 -12.98 19.83 4.80
CA LYS A 91 -13.24 19.33 6.15
C LYS A 91 -11.96 18.86 6.85
N TRP A 92 -11.10 18.12 6.15
CA TRP A 92 -9.88 17.58 6.75
C TRP A 92 -8.70 18.54 6.68
N SER A 93 -8.62 19.40 5.68
CA SER A 93 -7.56 20.39 5.47
C SER A 93 -6.16 19.84 5.78
N PRO A 94 -5.69 18.77 5.10
CA PRO A 94 -4.42 18.15 5.39
C PRO A 94 -3.25 19.08 5.04
N ASN A 95 -2.18 18.98 5.82
CA ASN A 95 -0.95 19.73 5.58
C ASN A 95 -0.01 19.02 4.58
N LEU A 96 -0.15 17.71 4.44
CA LEU A 96 0.61 16.87 3.53
C LEU A 96 -0.26 15.66 3.15
N ILE A 97 -0.18 15.24 1.90
CA ILE A 97 -0.90 14.07 1.40
C ILE A 97 0.11 13.05 0.86
N LEU A 98 -0.06 11.79 1.28
CA LEU A 98 0.71 10.65 0.78
C LEU A 98 -0.24 9.67 0.09
N PHE A 99 -0.11 9.51 -1.22
CA PHE A 99 -0.80 8.45 -1.97
C PHE A 99 0.16 7.28 -2.17
N VAL A 100 -0.33 6.07 -1.98
CA VAL A 100 0.50 4.86 -1.94
C VAL A 100 0.26 3.99 -3.15
N ASP A 101 1.34 3.45 -3.72
CA ASP A 101 1.35 2.49 -4.84
C ASP A 101 0.79 3.08 -6.14
N SER A 102 -0.40 2.68 -6.58
CA SER A 102 -0.98 3.04 -7.89
C SER A 102 -2.19 3.96 -7.78
N GLU A 103 -2.34 4.66 -6.67
CA GLU A 103 -3.53 5.46 -6.36
C GLU A 103 -3.53 6.80 -7.10
N ILE A 104 -4.10 6.79 -8.31
CA ILE A 104 -4.18 7.95 -9.22
C ILE A 104 -5.64 8.32 -9.43
N TRP A 105 -6.12 9.32 -8.71
CA TRP A 105 -7.50 9.78 -8.65
C TRP A 105 -7.62 11.19 -9.24
N PRO A 106 -8.05 11.37 -10.50
CA PRO A 106 -7.94 12.64 -11.22
C PRO A 106 -8.62 13.84 -10.56
N ASN A 107 -9.83 13.67 -9.99
CA ASN A 107 -10.50 14.77 -9.32
C ASN A 107 -9.78 15.15 -8.02
N PHE A 108 -9.34 14.16 -7.23
CA PHE A 108 -8.50 14.43 -6.03
C PHE A 108 -7.23 15.15 -6.42
N LEU A 109 -6.47 14.65 -7.39
CA LEU A 109 -5.22 15.26 -7.83
C LEU A 109 -5.42 16.71 -8.29
N THR A 110 -6.49 16.96 -9.05
CA THR A 110 -6.84 18.30 -9.51
C THR A 110 -7.16 19.24 -8.33
N GLN A 111 -8.00 18.81 -7.40
CA GLN A 111 -8.38 19.63 -6.25
C GLN A 111 -7.24 19.85 -5.25
N ILE A 112 -6.39 18.83 -5.03
CA ILE A 112 -5.17 18.94 -4.21
C ILE A 112 -4.25 20.03 -4.78
N LYS A 113 -4.05 20.02 -6.11
CA LYS A 113 -3.24 21.04 -6.80
C LYS A 113 -3.83 22.44 -6.69
N ILE A 114 -5.15 22.58 -6.86
CA ILE A 114 -5.87 23.89 -6.71
C ILE A 114 -5.67 24.42 -5.30
N ASN A 115 -5.77 23.57 -4.27
CA ASN A 115 -5.60 23.95 -2.88
C ASN A 115 -4.13 24.08 -2.44
N LYS A 116 -3.18 23.87 -3.35
CA LYS A 116 -1.72 23.93 -3.09
C LYS A 116 -1.26 23.06 -1.92
N ILE A 117 -1.90 21.91 -1.73
CA ILE A 117 -1.53 20.96 -0.68
C ILE A 117 -0.37 20.10 -1.20
N PRO A 118 0.75 19.99 -0.47
CA PRO A 118 1.86 19.12 -0.87
C PRO A 118 1.41 17.66 -1.03
N LEU A 119 1.81 17.02 -2.15
CA LEU A 119 1.39 15.67 -2.51
C LEU A 119 2.60 14.82 -2.89
N ILE A 120 2.73 13.67 -2.24
CA ILE A 120 3.80 12.69 -2.50
C ILE A 120 3.18 11.36 -2.92
N LEU A 121 3.68 10.78 -4.01
CA LEU A 121 3.42 9.39 -4.35
C LEU A 121 4.48 8.50 -3.69
N VAL A 122 4.07 7.72 -2.70
CA VAL A 122 4.94 6.81 -1.96
C VAL A 122 4.83 5.40 -2.55
N ASN A 123 5.96 4.72 -2.71
CA ASN A 123 6.01 3.38 -3.30
C ASN A 123 5.36 3.30 -4.68
N GLY A 124 5.49 4.37 -5.48
CA GLY A 124 4.80 4.55 -6.76
C GLY A 124 5.06 3.39 -7.71
N ARG A 125 3.98 2.70 -8.10
CA ARG A 125 4.01 1.53 -8.96
C ARG A 125 3.24 1.78 -10.24
N ILE A 126 3.94 1.76 -11.37
CA ILE A 126 3.33 1.82 -12.70
C ILE A 126 3.81 0.61 -13.49
N THR A 127 2.86 -0.24 -13.90
CA THR A 127 3.15 -1.39 -14.78
C THR A 127 3.14 -0.95 -16.25
N LYS A 128 3.76 -1.74 -17.14
CA LYS A 128 3.69 -1.53 -18.60
C LYS A 128 2.25 -1.37 -19.07
N LYS A 129 1.35 -2.25 -18.62
CA LYS A 129 -0.09 -2.21 -18.95
C LYS A 129 -0.75 -0.90 -18.52
N THR A 130 -0.48 -0.44 -17.30
CA THR A 130 -1.02 0.83 -16.79
C THR A 130 -0.45 2.03 -17.53
N PHE A 131 0.86 2.04 -17.79
CA PHE A 131 1.52 3.06 -18.57
C PHE A 131 0.92 3.18 -20.00
N THR A 132 0.76 2.05 -20.70
CA THR A 132 0.16 2.04 -22.04
C THR A 132 -1.26 2.62 -22.05
N LYS A 133 -2.08 2.32 -21.02
CA LYS A 133 -3.41 2.91 -20.88
C LYS A 133 -3.37 4.43 -20.70
N TRP A 134 -2.46 4.95 -19.87
CA TRP A 134 -2.29 6.38 -19.69
C TRP A 134 -1.81 7.07 -20.96
N MET A 135 -1.00 6.39 -21.77
CA MET A 135 -0.51 6.91 -23.05
C MET A 135 -1.57 6.96 -24.17
N LEU A 136 -2.78 6.45 -23.94
CA LEU A 136 -3.92 6.71 -24.84
C LEU A 136 -4.37 8.18 -24.79
N VAL A 137 -4.11 8.86 -23.66
CA VAL A 137 -4.44 10.27 -23.45
C VAL A 137 -3.22 11.04 -22.89
N PRO A 138 -2.12 11.16 -23.63
CA PRO A 138 -0.82 11.52 -23.11
C PRO A 138 -0.76 12.92 -22.49
N SER A 139 -1.44 13.90 -23.07
CA SER A 139 -1.49 15.27 -22.55
C SER A 139 -2.18 15.33 -21.18
N PHE A 140 -3.29 14.62 -21.04
CA PHE A 140 -4.02 14.52 -19.78
C PHE A 140 -3.19 13.75 -18.74
N ALA A 141 -2.61 12.60 -19.11
CA ALA A 141 -1.76 11.81 -18.24
C ALA A 141 -0.60 12.65 -17.67
N LYS A 142 0.16 13.32 -18.52
CA LYS A 142 1.26 14.19 -18.09
C LYS A 142 0.79 15.32 -17.17
N LYS A 143 -0.38 15.93 -17.43
CA LYS A 143 -0.96 16.94 -16.56
C LYS A 143 -1.28 16.39 -15.17
N ILE A 144 -1.88 15.19 -15.09
CA ILE A 144 -2.25 14.53 -13.85
C ILE A 144 -0.99 14.13 -13.05
N PHE A 145 -0.03 13.45 -13.66
CA PHE A 145 1.18 13.02 -12.98
C PHE A 145 2.08 14.19 -12.52
N LYS A 146 2.02 15.32 -13.20
CA LYS A 146 2.72 16.55 -12.81
C LYS A 146 2.16 17.22 -11.54
N THR A 147 1.02 16.74 -11.01
CA THR A 147 0.47 17.24 -9.75
C THR A 147 1.25 16.76 -8.53
N PHE A 148 1.96 15.64 -8.62
CA PHE A 148 2.81 15.17 -7.54
C PHE A 148 4.04 16.05 -7.39
N ASP A 149 4.28 16.52 -6.17
CA ASP A 149 5.48 17.29 -5.84
C ASP A 149 6.72 16.39 -5.71
N LEU A 150 6.51 15.11 -5.31
CA LEU A 150 7.55 14.09 -5.22
C LEU A 150 6.95 12.72 -5.53
N CYS A 151 7.65 11.92 -6.32
CA CYS A 151 7.33 10.52 -6.57
C CYS A 151 8.49 9.63 -6.11
N LEU A 152 8.18 8.65 -5.26
CA LEU A 152 9.11 7.63 -4.78
C LEU A 152 8.78 6.31 -5.47
N ALA A 153 9.51 5.97 -6.52
CA ALA A 153 9.26 4.77 -7.32
C ALA A 153 9.60 3.49 -6.56
N SER A 154 8.77 2.45 -6.69
CA SER A 154 8.95 1.15 -6.05
C SER A 154 9.89 0.20 -6.81
N SER A 155 10.12 0.45 -8.10
CA SER A 155 10.98 -0.34 -8.99
C SER A 155 11.58 0.52 -10.09
N LYS A 156 12.65 0.03 -10.73
CA LYS A 156 13.27 0.72 -11.88
C LYS A 156 12.33 0.86 -13.08
N ASP A 157 11.47 -0.14 -13.30
CA ASP A 157 10.45 -0.06 -14.35
C ASP A 157 9.45 1.07 -14.05
N SER A 158 8.97 1.13 -12.81
CA SER A 158 8.07 2.21 -12.38
C SER A 158 8.72 3.58 -12.48
N GLU A 159 10.00 3.71 -12.11
CA GLU A 159 10.79 4.93 -12.29
C GLU A 159 10.81 5.36 -13.77
N THR A 160 11.09 4.42 -14.67
CA THR A 160 11.11 4.68 -16.12
C THR A 160 9.77 5.18 -16.63
N TYR A 161 8.66 4.55 -16.23
CA TYR A 161 7.32 4.97 -16.66
C TYR A 161 6.90 6.30 -16.04
N LEU A 162 7.16 6.53 -14.77
CA LEU A 162 6.88 7.80 -14.09
C LEU A 162 7.65 8.95 -14.74
N LYS A 163 8.92 8.74 -15.12
CA LYS A 163 9.70 9.74 -15.87
C LYS A 163 9.06 10.09 -17.21
N LYS A 164 8.58 9.09 -17.96
CA LYS A 164 7.85 9.30 -19.23
C LYS A 164 6.50 10.00 -19.04
N LEU A 165 5.88 9.85 -17.86
CA LEU A 165 4.65 10.56 -17.48
C LEU A 165 4.91 11.98 -16.97
N ASN A 166 6.18 12.42 -16.98
CA ASN A 166 6.60 13.79 -16.70
C ASN A 166 6.31 14.25 -15.26
N VAL A 167 6.55 13.36 -14.28
CA VAL A 167 6.54 13.75 -12.86
C VAL A 167 7.67 14.74 -12.55
N ASN A 168 7.46 15.67 -11.62
CA ASN A 168 8.42 16.73 -11.32
C ASN A 168 9.70 16.21 -10.63
N ASN A 169 9.54 15.65 -9.44
CA ASN A 169 10.64 15.12 -8.64
C ASN A 169 10.47 13.60 -8.52
N LEU A 170 11.42 12.86 -9.02
CA LEU A 170 11.39 11.40 -9.03
C LEU A 170 12.62 10.85 -8.32
N LYS A 171 12.39 9.94 -7.37
CA LYS A 171 13.47 9.19 -6.71
C LYS A 171 13.12 7.70 -6.70
N PHE A 172 14.10 6.86 -6.91
CA PHE A 172 13.98 5.43 -6.71
C PHE A 172 14.56 5.07 -5.34
N LEU A 173 13.73 4.56 -4.44
CA LEU A 173 14.12 4.16 -3.08
C LEU A 173 13.90 2.66 -2.82
N GLY A 174 13.40 1.93 -3.81
CA GLY A 174 12.98 0.54 -3.63
C GLY A 174 11.55 0.41 -3.09
N ASN A 175 11.17 -0.82 -2.78
CA ASN A 175 9.81 -1.12 -2.35
C ASN A 175 9.68 -1.02 -0.82
N LEU A 176 8.80 -0.15 -0.37
CA LEU A 176 8.56 0.11 1.05
C LEU A 176 8.12 -1.14 1.84
N LYS A 177 7.52 -2.13 1.16
CA LYS A 177 7.16 -3.41 1.79
C LYS A 177 8.37 -4.19 2.35
N PHE A 178 9.58 -3.88 1.89
CA PHE A 178 10.82 -4.46 2.42
C PHE A 178 11.43 -3.67 3.59
N ALA A 179 10.84 -2.54 3.95
CA ALA A 179 11.30 -1.73 5.09
C ALA A 179 10.81 -2.29 6.43
N ASP A 180 9.79 -3.16 6.43
CA ASP A 180 9.27 -3.79 7.64
C ASP A 180 10.32 -4.75 8.22
N LYS A 181 10.71 -4.53 9.47
CA LYS A 181 11.57 -5.45 10.21
C LYS A 181 10.75 -6.69 10.57
N ILE A 182 11.13 -7.83 10.00
CA ILE A 182 10.58 -9.12 10.43
C ILE A 182 11.15 -9.42 11.80
N GLU A 183 10.33 -9.37 12.85
CA GLU A 183 10.72 -9.80 14.20
C GLU A 183 10.74 -11.33 14.27
N ILE A 184 11.85 -11.91 13.86
CA ILE A 184 12.07 -13.37 13.86
C ILE A 184 11.82 -13.99 15.24
N LYS A 185 12.10 -13.23 16.33
CA LYS A 185 11.93 -13.70 17.71
C LYS A 185 10.48 -14.09 18.07
N ASN A 186 9.49 -13.55 17.36
CA ASN A 186 8.07 -13.80 17.61
C ASN A 186 7.50 -14.94 16.75
N ILE A 187 8.29 -15.50 15.84
CA ILE A 187 7.86 -16.61 14.98
C ILE A 187 8.07 -17.92 15.72
N LYS A 188 7.01 -18.46 16.32
CA LYS A 188 7.00 -19.81 16.87
C LYS A 188 6.48 -20.78 15.83
N SER A 189 7.25 -21.81 15.51
CA SER A 189 6.83 -22.90 14.63
C SER A 189 6.93 -24.24 15.37
N ASN A 190 5.82 -24.95 15.47
CA ASN A 190 5.81 -26.31 16.02
C ASN A 190 6.60 -27.31 15.16
N ASN A 191 6.92 -26.93 13.93
CA ASN A 191 7.61 -27.78 12.95
C ASN A 191 9.09 -27.42 12.77
N GLU A 192 9.64 -26.54 13.59
CA GLU A 192 11.03 -26.05 13.44
C GLU A 192 12.05 -27.19 13.56
N SER A 193 11.90 -28.05 14.56
CA SER A 193 12.78 -29.22 14.79
C SER A 193 12.69 -30.24 13.65
N PHE A 194 11.52 -30.40 13.06
CA PHE A 194 11.28 -31.28 11.93
C PHE A 194 11.96 -30.76 10.66
N LEU A 195 11.89 -29.45 10.41
CA LEU A 195 12.45 -28.81 9.22
C LEU A 195 13.97 -28.63 9.30
N LYS A 196 14.52 -28.33 10.48
CA LYS A 196 15.98 -28.14 10.65
C LYS A 196 16.83 -29.35 10.26
N LYS A 197 16.26 -30.55 10.30
CA LYS A 197 16.96 -31.81 9.99
C LYS A 197 16.75 -32.30 8.55
N ARG A 198 16.02 -31.56 7.71
CA ARG A 198 15.62 -32.00 6.36
C ARG A 198 15.87 -30.92 5.33
N LEU A 199 16.11 -31.35 4.11
CA LEU A 199 16.05 -30.47 2.97
C LEU A 199 14.58 -30.13 2.70
N PHE A 200 14.29 -28.88 2.50
CA PHE A 200 12.94 -28.46 2.12
C PHE A 200 12.97 -27.35 1.07
N TRP A 201 11.88 -27.25 0.34
CA TRP A 201 11.59 -26.12 -0.52
C TRP A 201 10.15 -25.68 -0.31
N CYS A 202 9.87 -24.40 -0.62
CA CYS A 202 8.57 -23.81 -0.38
C CYS A 202 8.01 -23.20 -1.68
N ALA A 203 6.77 -23.59 -2.02
CA ALA A 203 5.97 -22.95 -3.05
C ALA A 203 4.97 -22.01 -2.36
N ALA A 204 5.26 -20.72 -2.40
CA ALA A 204 4.43 -19.70 -1.74
C ALA A 204 3.50 -18.99 -2.72
N SER A 205 2.27 -18.66 -2.25
CA SER A 205 1.23 -17.98 -3.01
C SER A 205 0.75 -18.74 -4.25
N THR A 206 0.61 -20.05 -4.14
CA THR A 206 0.19 -20.90 -5.27
C THR A 206 -1.24 -20.60 -5.71
N HIS A 207 -1.44 -20.64 -7.03
CA HIS A 207 -2.73 -20.52 -7.69
C HIS A 207 -3.34 -21.89 -8.03
N PRO A 208 -4.65 -21.97 -8.39
CA PRO A 208 -5.26 -23.22 -8.82
C PRO A 208 -4.44 -23.95 -9.88
N ASN A 209 -4.21 -25.26 -9.68
CA ASN A 209 -3.44 -26.19 -10.51
C ASN A 209 -1.90 -26.07 -10.40
N GLU A 210 -1.34 -25.07 -9.75
CA GLU A 210 0.11 -24.98 -9.51
C GLU A 210 0.56 -26.04 -8.50
N GLU A 211 -0.32 -26.48 -7.60
CA GLU A 211 -0.04 -27.55 -6.63
C GLU A 211 0.28 -28.88 -7.33
N ILE A 212 -0.34 -29.15 -8.48
CA ILE A 212 -0.04 -30.35 -9.29
C ILE A 212 1.40 -30.32 -9.82
N PHE A 213 1.85 -29.13 -10.24
CA PHE A 213 3.23 -28.93 -10.65
C PHE A 213 4.20 -29.12 -9.48
N CYS A 214 3.85 -28.57 -8.30
CA CYS A 214 4.62 -28.75 -7.08
C CYS A 214 4.74 -30.24 -6.69
N LEU A 215 3.63 -31.00 -6.79
CA LEU A 215 3.63 -32.43 -6.53
C LEU A 215 4.56 -33.20 -7.47
N LYS A 216 4.48 -32.97 -8.80
CA LYS A 216 5.38 -33.58 -9.78
C LYS A 216 6.84 -33.26 -9.49
N THR A 217 7.13 -32.02 -9.12
CA THR A 217 8.48 -31.57 -8.73
C THR A 217 8.93 -32.32 -7.48
N HIS A 218 8.09 -32.45 -6.46
CA HIS A 218 8.40 -33.22 -5.24
C HIS A 218 8.75 -34.67 -5.55
N ILE A 219 7.94 -35.34 -6.36
CA ILE A 219 8.18 -36.77 -6.75
C ILE A 219 9.54 -36.91 -7.43
N ASN A 220 9.91 -35.98 -8.32
CA ASN A 220 11.20 -36.02 -8.99
C ASN A 220 12.38 -35.73 -8.05
N LEU A 221 12.20 -34.75 -7.14
CA LEU A 221 13.22 -34.44 -6.14
C LEU A 221 13.42 -35.60 -5.15
N LYS A 222 12.34 -36.28 -4.76
CA LYS A 222 12.39 -37.42 -3.85
C LYS A 222 13.22 -38.61 -4.39
N LYS A 223 13.36 -38.74 -5.70
CA LYS A 223 14.28 -39.73 -6.32
C LYS A 223 15.74 -39.47 -5.98
N LYS A 224 16.12 -38.23 -5.69
CA LYS A 224 17.50 -37.82 -5.36
C LYS A 224 17.69 -37.55 -3.85
N PHE A 225 16.63 -37.12 -3.18
CA PHE A 225 16.65 -36.69 -1.78
C PHE A 225 15.48 -37.35 -1.04
N ASN A 226 15.71 -38.49 -0.42
CA ASN A 226 14.65 -39.33 0.19
C ASN A 226 13.82 -38.59 1.26
N ASP A 227 14.45 -37.64 2.01
CA ASP A 227 13.82 -36.94 3.14
C ASP A 227 13.40 -35.51 2.79
N ILE A 228 13.31 -35.18 1.49
CA ILE A 228 12.92 -33.83 1.08
C ILE A 228 11.47 -33.53 1.46
N VAL A 229 11.24 -32.32 1.97
CA VAL A 229 9.92 -31.81 2.33
C VAL A 229 9.51 -30.69 1.37
N THR A 230 8.26 -30.73 0.92
CA THR A 230 7.66 -29.64 0.14
C THR A 230 6.63 -28.92 1.02
N ILE A 231 6.78 -27.61 1.14
CA ILE A 231 5.84 -26.74 1.84
C ILE A 231 5.06 -26.00 0.76
N ILE A 232 3.72 -26.11 0.80
CA ILE A 232 2.82 -25.38 -0.12
C ILE A 232 2.03 -24.37 0.70
N ILE A 233 2.11 -23.10 0.30
CA ILE A 233 1.36 -21.98 0.91
C ILE A 233 0.44 -21.41 -0.16
N PRO A 234 -0.85 -21.81 -0.20
CA PRO A 234 -1.80 -21.27 -1.16
C PRO A 234 -2.01 -19.77 -0.98
N ARG A 235 -2.29 -19.05 -2.08
CA ARG A 235 -2.60 -17.62 -2.04
C ARG A 235 -3.85 -17.31 -1.21
N HIS A 236 -4.81 -18.22 -1.16
CA HIS A 236 -6.05 -18.09 -0.40
C HIS A 236 -6.16 -19.25 0.59
N ILE A 237 -6.39 -18.92 1.86
CA ILE A 237 -6.41 -19.89 2.97
C ILE A 237 -7.50 -20.97 2.80
N ASN A 238 -8.62 -20.62 2.17
CA ASN A 238 -9.74 -21.54 1.90
C ASN A 238 -9.38 -22.71 0.97
N ARG A 239 -8.18 -22.71 0.40
CA ARG A 239 -7.64 -23.77 -0.48
C ARG A 239 -6.64 -24.69 0.23
N ALA A 240 -6.40 -24.47 1.52
CA ALA A 240 -5.50 -25.28 2.33
C ALA A 240 -6.23 -26.42 3.07
N SER A 241 -7.56 -26.51 2.92
CA SER A 241 -8.42 -27.58 3.47
C SER A 241 -8.54 -28.73 2.49
#